data_4173469a32c1e352204701b56a055015
#
_entry.id   4173469a32c1e352204701b56a055015
#
_cell.length_a   1.000
_cell.length_b   1.000
_cell.length_c   1.000
_cell.angle_alpha   90.00
_cell.angle_beta   90.00
_cell.angle_gamma   90.00
#
_symmetry.space_group_name_H-M   'P 1'
#
loop_
_entity.id
_entity.type
_entity.pdbx_description
1 polymer ?
#
loop_
_entity_poly.entity_id
_entity_poly.type
_entity_poly.pdbx_seq_one_letter_code
_entity_poly.pdbx_strand_id
1 'polypeptide(L)'
;MAVETPIPTTSSTSLGPATNEKDAEKLRFIDEMTANADTVQEKVLAEILSRNAETEYVQRYKLGSATDRATFKAKIPMVTYKDLQPEIQRIANGDCSPILSALPISEFLTSSGTSAGERKLMPTIKEELDRRQLLYSLLTPVMNLYVPGLDKGKALYFYFVKSETKTPGGLLARPVLTSYYKSEHFKSRPYDPYNVITSPTPAILCADSFQSMYVQMLCGLLHRLEVLRVGAVFASGLLRAIRFLQLHWEELAQDIAAGSLSPKITDPSVRDSVTDILKPDPELAEFIRGECSTGEWAGIITRIWPSTKYLDVIVTGAMAQYIPTLEFYSGGLPMACTMYASSECYFGLNLRPMCKPSEVSYTIMPNMAYFEFLPIELAAAYKGEGDVHLVDLARLEVGKEYELVITTYAGLYRYRIGDILRVTGFHNAAPQFRFVRRKNVLLSIEADKTDEAELQKAVENASRLLEPYNATVVEYTSHAFTKTIPGHYVIYWELLVKGSTRGMMPGGEVMERCCLAMEEALNTVYRQSRVADGSIGPLEIRVVRGGTFEELMDYAISRGASINQYKVPRCVNFPPILELLDSRVVSGHFSPALPNWSPHRSG
;
A
#
# COMPACT_ATOMS: atom_id res chain seq x y z
N MET A 1 7.42 1.64 -46.07
CA MET A 1 6.23 2.46 -45.77
C MET A 1 5.64 1.90 -44.50
N ALA A 2 5.95 2.56 -43.38
CA ALA A 2 5.36 2.17 -42.09
C ALA A 2 3.91 2.69 -42.07
N VAL A 3 2.96 1.82 -41.86
CA VAL A 3 1.55 2.16 -41.72
C VAL A 3 1.39 2.76 -40.32
N GLU A 4 1.14 4.06 -40.27
CA GLU A 4 0.72 4.74 -39.04
C GLU A 4 -0.66 4.19 -38.64
N THR A 5 -0.70 3.46 -37.53
CA THR A 5 -1.96 3.09 -36.87
C THR A 5 -2.61 4.37 -36.30
N PRO A 6 -3.89 4.63 -36.56
CA PRO A 6 -4.56 5.81 -36.06
C PRO A 6 -4.64 5.75 -34.53
N ILE A 7 -4.28 6.87 -33.89
CA ILE A 7 -4.50 7.11 -32.45
C ILE A 7 -6.00 6.99 -32.19
N PRO A 8 -6.44 6.18 -31.20
CA PRO A 8 -7.86 6.11 -30.87
C PRO A 8 -8.35 7.51 -30.46
N THR A 9 -9.36 8.01 -31.14
CA THR A 9 -10.06 9.24 -30.77
C THR A 9 -10.71 9.05 -29.42
N THR A 10 -10.06 9.57 -28.38
CA THR A 10 -10.59 9.57 -27.01
C THR A 10 -11.75 10.55 -26.93
N SER A 11 -12.92 10.05 -26.51
CA SER A 11 -13.98 10.92 -26.00
C SER A 11 -13.40 11.69 -24.81
N SER A 12 -13.32 13.02 -24.91
CA SER A 12 -12.89 13.88 -23.81
C SER A 12 -13.87 13.72 -22.65
N THR A 13 -13.51 12.94 -21.66
CA THR A 13 -14.26 12.84 -20.41
C THR A 13 -13.82 14.00 -19.53
N SER A 14 -14.48 15.14 -19.69
CA SER A 14 -14.32 16.28 -18.78
C SER A 14 -14.69 15.85 -17.36
N LEU A 15 -13.83 16.19 -16.39
CA LEU A 15 -14.18 16.11 -14.97
C LEU A 15 -15.41 17.00 -14.71
N GLY A 16 -16.30 16.58 -13.80
CA GLY A 16 -17.55 17.30 -13.51
C GLY A 16 -17.33 18.75 -13.02
N PRO A 17 -18.41 19.53 -12.85
CA PRO A 17 -18.32 20.92 -12.41
C PRO A 17 -17.70 21.01 -11.01
N ALA A 18 -16.72 21.90 -10.85
CA ALA A 18 -16.02 22.12 -9.60
C ALA A 18 -16.91 22.74 -8.52
N THR A 19 -16.62 22.43 -7.27
CA THR A 19 -17.36 22.96 -6.10
C THR A 19 -17.04 24.43 -5.84
N ASN A 20 -15.83 24.88 -6.16
CA ASN A 20 -15.32 26.23 -5.95
C ASN A 20 -14.21 26.55 -6.98
N GLU A 21 -13.77 27.82 -7.04
CA GLU A 21 -12.78 28.28 -8.01
C GLU A 21 -11.40 27.61 -7.81
N LYS A 22 -10.98 27.38 -6.58
CA LYS A 22 -9.73 26.70 -6.26
C LYS A 22 -9.72 25.24 -6.72
N ASP A 23 -10.84 24.54 -6.54
CA ASP A 23 -11.01 23.18 -7.07
C ASP A 23 -11.02 23.20 -8.60
N ALA A 24 -11.67 24.20 -9.22
CA ALA A 24 -11.68 24.35 -10.66
C ALA A 24 -10.27 24.50 -11.25
N GLU A 25 -9.39 25.25 -10.61
CA GLU A 25 -7.99 25.39 -11.02
C GLU A 25 -7.26 24.03 -10.97
N LYS A 26 -7.45 23.27 -9.90
CA LYS A 26 -6.80 21.97 -9.72
C LYS A 26 -7.34 20.92 -10.71
N LEU A 27 -8.63 20.92 -10.97
CA LEU A 27 -9.23 20.02 -11.96
C LEU A 27 -8.76 20.37 -13.37
N ARG A 28 -8.70 21.66 -13.73
CA ARG A 28 -8.11 22.10 -15.00
C ARG A 28 -6.64 21.67 -15.13
N PHE A 29 -5.86 21.75 -14.07
CA PHE A 29 -4.49 21.26 -14.07
C PHE A 29 -4.42 19.75 -14.38
N ILE A 30 -5.29 18.93 -13.78
CA ILE A 30 -5.37 17.49 -14.10
C ILE A 30 -5.69 17.30 -15.60
N ASP A 31 -6.70 18.01 -16.11
CA ASP A 31 -7.11 17.89 -17.51
C ASP A 31 -5.99 18.35 -18.47
N GLU A 32 -5.31 19.47 -18.16
CA GLU A 32 -4.18 19.98 -18.96
C GLU A 32 -3.02 18.99 -19.02
N MET A 33 -2.60 18.46 -17.85
CA MET A 33 -1.51 17.48 -17.79
C MET A 33 -1.86 16.20 -18.54
N THR A 34 -3.08 15.70 -18.36
CA THR A 34 -3.51 14.44 -18.96
C THR A 34 -3.82 14.57 -20.46
N ALA A 35 -4.29 15.73 -20.94
CA ALA A 35 -4.50 15.98 -22.36
C ALA A 35 -3.20 16.04 -23.15
N ASN A 36 -2.13 16.53 -22.53
CA ASN A 36 -0.83 16.73 -23.16
C ASN A 36 0.21 15.69 -22.67
N ALA A 37 -0.22 14.49 -22.28
CA ALA A 37 0.60 13.51 -21.58
C ALA A 37 1.95 13.22 -22.25
N ASP A 38 2.01 13.07 -23.57
CA ASP A 38 3.25 12.77 -24.29
C ASP A 38 4.22 13.97 -24.28
N THR A 39 3.72 15.17 -24.55
CA THR A 39 4.53 16.41 -24.51
C THR A 39 5.02 16.69 -23.10
N VAL A 40 4.20 16.44 -22.07
CA VAL A 40 4.62 16.57 -20.66
C VAL A 40 5.75 15.58 -20.35
N GLN A 41 5.64 14.34 -20.80
CA GLN A 41 6.66 13.32 -20.61
C GLN A 41 7.99 13.68 -21.31
N GLU A 42 7.95 14.26 -22.50
CA GLU A 42 9.16 14.78 -23.18
C GLU A 42 9.83 15.90 -22.38
N LYS A 43 9.04 16.85 -21.88
CA LYS A 43 9.55 17.95 -21.06
C LYS A 43 10.16 17.43 -19.74
N VAL A 44 9.49 16.52 -19.07
CA VAL A 44 9.96 15.91 -17.81
C VAL A 44 11.29 15.19 -18.03
N LEU A 45 11.41 14.38 -19.07
CA LEU A 45 12.67 13.70 -19.39
C LEU A 45 13.77 14.70 -19.71
N ALA A 46 13.50 15.67 -20.59
CA ALA A 46 14.47 16.70 -20.96
C ALA A 46 14.96 17.51 -19.74
N GLU A 47 14.06 17.85 -18.82
CA GLU A 47 14.40 18.55 -17.58
C GLU A 47 15.30 17.69 -16.69
N ILE A 48 14.95 16.42 -16.47
CA ILE A 48 15.75 15.50 -15.65
C ILE A 48 17.16 15.34 -16.25
N LEU A 49 17.26 15.11 -17.55
CA LEU A 49 18.54 14.88 -18.22
C LEU A 49 19.40 16.13 -18.29
N SER A 50 18.83 17.29 -18.61
CA SER A 50 19.58 18.58 -18.62
C SER A 50 20.13 18.90 -17.25
N ARG A 51 19.32 18.73 -16.20
CA ARG A 51 19.72 19.01 -14.82
C ARG A 51 20.86 18.10 -14.35
N ASN A 52 20.79 16.83 -14.71
CA ASN A 52 21.71 15.81 -14.23
C ASN A 52 22.81 15.43 -15.23
N ALA A 53 23.00 16.22 -16.29
CA ALA A 53 23.98 15.92 -17.36
C ALA A 53 25.39 15.65 -16.83
N GLU A 54 25.81 16.37 -15.79
CA GLU A 54 27.16 16.28 -15.22
C GLU A 54 27.28 15.27 -14.07
N THR A 55 26.22 14.48 -13.77
CA THR A 55 26.32 13.43 -12.75
C THR A 55 27.19 12.28 -13.20
N GLU A 56 27.86 11.62 -12.27
CA GLU A 56 28.72 10.46 -12.55
C GLU A 56 27.96 9.36 -13.30
N TYR A 57 26.70 9.12 -12.93
CA TYR A 57 25.87 8.10 -13.56
C TYR A 57 25.59 8.42 -15.02
N VAL A 58 25.16 9.63 -15.34
CA VAL A 58 24.86 10.06 -16.73
C VAL A 58 26.12 10.11 -17.58
N GLN A 59 27.21 10.60 -17.02
CA GLN A 59 28.52 10.66 -17.70
C GLN A 59 29.10 9.28 -18.05
N ARG A 60 28.89 8.29 -17.18
CA ARG A 60 29.28 6.88 -17.42
C ARG A 60 28.71 6.35 -18.73
N TYR A 61 27.48 6.70 -19.05
CA TYR A 61 26.80 6.26 -20.28
C TYR A 61 26.99 7.21 -21.47
N LYS A 62 27.83 8.25 -21.32
CA LYS A 62 28.18 9.19 -22.38
C LYS A 62 26.97 9.79 -23.09
N LEU A 63 25.95 10.17 -22.30
CA LEU A 63 24.72 10.78 -22.82
C LEU A 63 25.03 12.17 -23.46
N GLY A 64 26.03 12.88 -22.92
CA GLY A 64 26.38 14.24 -23.33
C GLY A 64 25.23 15.20 -23.00
N SER A 65 24.96 16.14 -23.91
CA SER A 65 23.84 17.09 -23.78
C SER A 65 22.53 16.59 -24.39
N ALA A 66 22.44 15.30 -24.76
CA ALA A 66 21.23 14.75 -25.34
C ALA A 66 20.12 14.64 -24.29
N THR A 67 18.93 15.14 -24.64
CA THR A 67 17.75 15.15 -23.78
C THR A 67 16.56 14.43 -24.42
N ASP A 68 16.75 13.88 -25.62
CA ASP A 68 15.71 13.20 -26.37
C ASP A 68 15.53 11.73 -25.94
N ARG A 69 14.31 11.21 -26.13
CA ARG A 69 13.93 9.83 -25.77
C ARG A 69 14.77 8.77 -26.47
N ALA A 70 15.08 8.98 -27.76
CA ALA A 70 15.73 7.95 -28.54
C ALA A 70 17.17 7.73 -28.04
N THR A 71 17.92 8.81 -27.86
CA THR A 71 19.28 8.76 -27.31
C THR A 71 19.30 8.24 -25.88
N PHE A 72 18.34 8.68 -25.05
CA PHE A 72 18.20 8.21 -23.67
C PHE A 72 17.97 6.69 -23.61
N LYS A 73 17.00 6.19 -24.35
CA LYS A 73 16.66 4.75 -24.38
C LYS A 73 17.81 3.89 -24.94
N ALA A 74 18.55 4.41 -25.91
CA ALA A 74 19.67 3.69 -26.51
C ALA A 74 20.89 3.58 -25.59
N LYS A 75 21.11 4.58 -24.71
CA LYS A 75 22.34 4.66 -23.91
C LYS A 75 22.16 4.25 -22.45
N ILE A 76 21.04 4.59 -21.84
CA ILE A 76 20.80 4.29 -20.42
C ILE A 76 20.10 2.91 -20.29
N PRO A 77 20.70 1.96 -19.58
CA PRO A 77 20.10 0.64 -19.38
C PRO A 77 18.91 0.70 -18.40
N MET A 78 18.02 -0.29 -18.50
CA MET A 78 17.07 -0.59 -17.42
C MET A 78 17.82 -1.16 -16.22
N VAL A 79 17.47 -0.72 -15.02
CA VAL A 79 18.14 -1.12 -13.78
C VAL A 79 17.14 -1.53 -12.70
N THR A 80 17.61 -2.36 -11.78
CA THR A 80 16.95 -2.73 -10.53
C THR A 80 17.64 -2.05 -9.35
N TYR A 81 17.11 -2.22 -8.14
CA TYR A 81 17.77 -1.71 -6.94
C TYR A 81 19.20 -2.25 -6.76
N LYS A 82 19.40 -3.53 -7.10
CA LYS A 82 20.72 -4.17 -7.01
C LYS A 82 21.78 -3.47 -7.85
N ASP A 83 21.38 -3.00 -9.02
CA ASP A 83 22.28 -2.36 -9.97
C ASP A 83 22.69 -0.96 -9.52
N LEU A 84 21.78 -0.25 -8.80
CA LEU A 84 22.04 1.09 -8.23
C LEU A 84 22.57 1.05 -6.79
N GLN A 85 22.60 -0.11 -6.15
CA GLN A 85 22.98 -0.24 -4.75
C GLN A 85 24.41 0.30 -4.47
N PRO A 86 25.43 0.12 -5.33
CA PRO A 86 26.75 0.69 -5.11
C PRO A 86 26.74 2.22 -5.02
N GLU A 87 26.02 2.90 -5.91
CA GLU A 87 25.87 4.36 -5.94
C GLU A 87 25.10 4.86 -4.71
N ILE A 88 24.01 4.19 -4.38
CA ILE A 88 23.17 4.50 -3.21
C ILE A 88 24.01 4.35 -1.93
N GLN A 89 24.83 3.31 -1.84
CA GLN A 89 25.67 3.07 -0.66
C GLN A 89 26.77 4.12 -0.51
N ARG A 90 27.38 4.60 -1.62
CA ARG A 90 28.33 5.71 -1.61
C ARG A 90 27.70 6.97 -1.01
N ILE A 91 26.50 7.33 -1.49
CA ILE A 91 25.75 8.49 -0.97
C ILE A 91 25.40 8.29 0.51
N ALA A 92 24.93 7.10 0.89
CA ALA A 92 24.61 6.78 2.27
C ALA A 92 25.82 6.84 3.21
N ASN A 93 27.02 6.58 2.71
CA ASN A 93 28.28 6.70 3.44
C ASN A 93 28.84 8.13 3.48
N GLY A 94 28.17 9.10 2.86
CA GLY A 94 28.54 10.52 2.92
C GLY A 94 29.34 11.04 1.73
N ASP A 95 29.37 10.30 0.61
CA ASP A 95 29.92 10.83 -0.64
C ASP A 95 28.98 11.92 -1.18
N CYS A 96 29.47 13.16 -1.18
CA CYS A 96 28.72 14.34 -1.62
C CYS A 96 28.88 14.65 -3.11
N SER A 97 29.56 13.79 -3.88
CA SER A 97 29.67 13.95 -5.33
C SER A 97 28.29 13.89 -5.99
N PRO A 98 28.09 14.53 -7.15
CA PRO A 98 26.85 14.42 -7.91
C PRO A 98 26.75 13.04 -8.59
N ILE A 99 26.50 11.99 -7.81
CA ILE A 99 26.51 10.60 -8.29
C ILE A 99 25.28 10.32 -9.17
N LEU A 100 24.08 10.43 -8.61
CA LEU A 100 22.80 10.17 -9.27
C LEU A 100 22.04 11.45 -9.62
N SER A 101 22.20 12.49 -8.83
CA SER A 101 21.53 13.78 -8.99
C SER A 101 22.54 14.92 -8.86
N ALA A 102 22.36 15.95 -9.66
CA ALA A 102 23.11 17.21 -9.52
C ALA A 102 22.68 18.00 -8.28
N LEU A 103 21.46 17.80 -7.82
CA LEU A 103 20.98 18.35 -6.55
C LEU A 103 21.38 17.44 -5.40
N PRO A 104 21.70 18.00 -4.23
CA PRO A 104 22.02 17.21 -3.05
C PRO A 104 20.87 16.28 -2.66
N ILE A 105 21.18 15.03 -2.38
CA ILE A 105 20.24 14.12 -1.76
C ILE A 105 19.94 14.63 -0.35
N SER A 106 18.68 14.95 -0.09
CA SER A 106 18.24 15.55 1.19
C SER A 106 18.02 14.50 2.27
N GLU A 107 17.59 13.32 1.90
CA GLU A 107 17.33 12.18 2.77
C GLU A 107 17.16 10.90 1.96
N PHE A 108 17.08 9.77 2.65
CA PHE A 108 16.65 8.50 2.08
C PHE A 108 15.24 8.14 2.55
N LEU A 109 14.40 7.72 1.61
CA LEU A 109 13.12 7.13 1.94
C LEU A 109 13.25 5.62 2.05
N THR A 110 12.92 5.07 3.21
CA THR A 110 12.99 3.63 3.42
C THR A 110 11.76 2.95 2.81
N SER A 111 12.01 1.99 1.92
CA SER A 111 10.96 1.14 1.36
C SER A 111 10.58 0.03 2.35
N SER A 112 9.32 -0.46 2.29
CA SER A 112 8.92 -1.69 2.97
C SER A 112 9.50 -2.95 2.28
N GLY A 113 9.98 -2.81 1.04
CA GLY A 113 10.67 -3.87 0.32
C GLY A 113 12.09 -4.06 0.83
N THR A 114 12.56 -5.31 0.84
CA THR A 114 13.91 -5.67 1.23
C THR A 114 14.76 -6.06 0.03
N SER A 115 16.06 -5.85 0.14
CA SER A 115 17.07 -6.42 -0.75
C SER A 115 18.10 -7.11 0.13
N ALA A 116 18.32 -8.41 -0.06
CA ALA A 116 19.20 -9.22 0.78
C ALA A 116 18.94 -9.09 2.30
N GLY A 117 17.67 -8.94 2.70
CA GLY A 117 17.26 -8.80 4.10
C GLY A 117 17.32 -7.38 4.65
N GLU A 118 17.94 -6.41 3.95
CA GLU A 118 17.98 -5.01 4.34
C GLU A 118 16.94 -4.16 3.63
N ARG A 119 16.51 -3.06 4.26
CA ARG A 119 15.58 -2.12 3.65
C ARG A 119 16.23 -1.38 2.51
N LYS A 120 15.50 -1.23 1.42
CA LYS A 120 15.92 -0.38 0.31
C LYS A 120 15.91 1.09 0.73
N LEU A 121 16.97 1.80 0.39
CA LEU A 121 17.13 3.23 0.58
C LEU A 121 16.86 3.94 -0.76
N MET A 122 15.77 4.70 -0.83
CA MET A 122 15.42 5.48 -2.03
C MET A 122 15.92 6.90 -1.86
N PRO A 123 16.90 7.34 -2.67
CA PRO A 123 17.40 8.71 -2.59
C PRO A 123 16.29 9.70 -2.99
N THR A 124 16.18 10.80 -2.27
CA THR A 124 15.25 11.87 -2.60
C THR A 124 15.89 13.24 -2.45
N ILE A 125 15.44 14.18 -3.26
CA ILE A 125 15.82 15.58 -3.23
C ILE A 125 14.68 16.41 -2.64
N LYS A 126 14.99 17.63 -2.19
CA LYS A 126 13.98 18.49 -1.53
C LYS A 126 12.76 18.75 -2.43
N GLU A 127 12.97 18.96 -3.72
CA GLU A 127 11.89 19.23 -4.69
C GLU A 127 10.92 18.06 -4.89
N GLU A 128 11.31 16.84 -4.59
CA GLU A 128 10.40 15.69 -4.63
C GLU A 128 9.29 15.80 -3.58
N LEU A 129 9.53 16.49 -2.47
CA LEU A 129 8.50 16.76 -1.47
C LEU A 129 7.43 17.70 -2.03
N ASP A 130 7.82 18.71 -2.81
CA ASP A 130 6.88 19.64 -3.47
C ASP A 130 6.01 18.92 -4.49
N ARG A 131 6.57 17.96 -5.26
CA ARG A 131 5.80 17.11 -6.19
C ARG A 131 4.80 16.24 -5.48
N ARG A 132 5.18 15.65 -4.34
CA ARG A 132 4.25 14.87 -3.51
C ARG A 132 3.13 15.74 -2.97
N GLN A 133 3.46 16.94 -2.48
CA GLN A 133 2.47 17.92 -2.02
C GLN A 133 1.52 18.33 -3.14
N LEU A 134 2.03 18.52 -4.36
CA LEU A 134 1.18 18.79 -5.52
C LEU A 134 0.16 17.68 -5.71
N LEU A 135 0.58 16.41 -5.72
CA LEU A 135 -0.36 15.29 -5.90
C LEU A 135 -1.40 15.22 -4.78
N TYR A 136 -0.99 15.38 -3.51
CA TYR A 136 -1.93 15.48 -2.39
C TYR A 136 -2.94 16.60 -2.58
N SER A 137 -2.54 17.75 -3.12
CA SER A 137 -3.42 18.89 -3.33
C SER A 137 -4.50 18.67 -4.39
N LEU A 138 -4.38 17.61 -5.20
CA LEU A 138 -5.34 17.24 -6.23
C LEU A 138 -6.42 16.26 -5.71
N LEU A 139 -6.21 15.64 -4.56
CA LEU A 139 -7.15 14.64 -4.03
C LEU A 139 -8.49 15.25 -3.63
N THR A 140 -8.47 16.33 -2.86
CA THR A 140 -9.68 16.99 -2.37
C THR A 140 -10.58 17.51 -3.49
N PRO A 141 -10.07 18.22 -4.53
CA PRO A 141 -10.87 18.62 -5.68
C PRO A 141 -11.58 17.47 -6.37
N VAL A 142 -10.89 16.33 -6.54
CA VAL A 142 -11.50 15.12 -7.13
C VAL A 142 -12.56 14.55 -6.20
N MET A 143 -12.31 14.45 -4.89
CA MET A 143 -13.29 13.96 -3.92
C MET A 143 -14.55 14.83 -3.87
N ASN A 144 -14.40 16.15 -3.95
CA ASN A 144 -15.51 17.10 -3.90
C ASN A 144 -16.49 16.95 -5.07
N LEU A 145 -16.06 16.36 -6.20
CA LEU A 145 -16.96 16.02 -7.31
C LEU A 145 -17.98 14.92 -6.95
N TYR A 146 -17.63 14.06 -5.97
CA TYR A 146 -18.43 12.88 -5.62
C TYR A 146 -19.09 12.99 -4.24
N VAL A 147 -18.46 13.72 -3.32
CA VAL A 147 -18.91 13.80 -1.93
C VAL A 147 -19.03 15.28 -1.51
N PRO A 148 -20.20 15.88 -1.68
CA PRO A 148 -20.42 17.29 -1.32
C PRO A 148 -20.43 17.48 0.19
N GLY A 149 -20.04 18.68 0.63
CA GLY A 149 -20.10 19.13 2.02
C GLY A 149 -19.01 18.55 2.92
N LEU A 150 -17.86 18.18 2.37
CA LEU A 150 -16.69 17.78 3.17
C LEU A 150 -16.07 18.95 3.96
N ASP A 151 -16.41 20.19 3.61
CA ASP A 151 -16.06 21.43 4.31
C ASP A 151 -16.85 21.66 5.60
N LYS A 152 -17.89 20.85 5.88
CA LYS A 152 -18.81 21.02 7.00
C LYS A 152 -18.47 20.15 8.23
N GLY A 153 -17.34 19.49 8.21
CA GLY A 153 -16.93 18.61 9.30
C GLY A 153 -15.45 18.24 9.25
N LYS A 154 -15.11 17.14 9.89
CA LYS A 154 -13.73 16.72 10.13
C LYS A 154 -13.46 15.33 9.58
N ALA A 155 -12.17 15.03 9.42
CA ALA A 155 -11.69 13.69 9.14
C ALA A 155 -11.12 13.07 10.42
N LEU A 156 -11.59 11.89 10.79
CA LEU A 156 -10.87 11.01 11.67
C LEU A 156 -9.94 10.14 10.82
N TYR A 157 -8.70 10.59 10.69
CA TYR A 157 -7.71 9.88 9.90
C TYR A 157 -6.51 9.54 10.78
N PHE A 158 -6.15 8.28 10.88
CA PHE A 158 -5.09 7.79 11.74
C PHE A 158 -3.73 7.94 11.06
N TYR A 159 -2.94 8.87 11.57
CA TYR A 159 -1.59 9.18 11.12
C TYR A 159 -0.55 8.70 12.12
N PHE A 160 0.55 8.14 11.62
CA PHE A 160 1.64 7.70 12.50
C PHE A 160 3.00 8.06 11.92
N VAL A 161 3.88 8.55 12.77
CA VAL A 161 5.29 8.73 12.46
C VAL A 161 6.12 7.59 13.04
N LYS A 162 7.31 7.39 12.47
CA LYS A 162 8.29 6.44 12.94
C LYS A 162 9.54 7.13 13.44
N SER A 163 10.28 6.43 14.29
CA SER A 163 11.65 6.79 14.62
C SER A 163 12.49 6.86 13.35
N GLU A 164 13.31 7.89 13.25
CA GLU A 164 14.22 8.13 12.15
C GLU A 164 15.57 7.51 12.47
N THR A 165 16.25 7.05 11.45
CA THR A 165 17.65 6.61 11.54
C THR A 165 18.53 7.53 10.71
N LYS A 166 19.82 7.52 10.99
CA LYS A 166 20.81 8.22 10.16
C LYS A 166 21.69 7.20 9.46
N THR A 167 22.00 7.47 8.21
CA THR A 167 23.01 6.73 7.47
C THR A 167 24.41 7.03 8.05
N PRO A 168 25.44 6.23 7.75
CA PRO A 168 26.81 6.52 8.18
C PRO A 168 27.29 7.92 7.77
N GLY A 169 26.85 8.43 6.62
CA GLY A 169 27.13 9.78 6.14
C GLY A 169 26.28 10.89 6.78
N GLY A 170 25.38 10.54 7.73
CA GLY A 170 24.59 11.51 8.48
C GLY A 170 23.25 11.91 7.87
N LEU A 171 22.91 11.42 6.67
CA LEU A 171 21.59 11.66 6.04
C LEU A 171 20.48 10.92 6.81
N LEU A 172 19.32 11.55 6.93
CA LEU A 172 18.14 10.89 7.47
C LEU A 172 17.67 9.76 6.56
N ALA A 173 17.28 8.63 7.18
CA ALA A 173 16.62 7.52 6.52
C ALA A 173 15.32 7.23 7.27
N ARG A 174 14.18 7.41 6.58
CA ARG A 174 12.85 7.33 7.19
C ARG A 174 11.77 6.93 6.17
N PRO A 175 10.64 6.36 6.62
CA PRO A 175 9.51 6.08 5.74
C PRO A 175 8.96 7.35 5.08
N VAL A 176 8.46 7.22 3.85
CA VAL A 176 7.94 8.36 3.06
C VAL A 176 6.86 9.16 3.80
N LEU A 177 5.95 8.48 4.53
CA LEU A 177 4.90 9.16 5.29
C LEU A 177 5.46 9.89 6.51
N THR A 178 6.45 9.33 7.19
CA THR A 178 7.15 10.03 8.28
C THR A 178 7.87 11.28 7.76
N SER A 179 8.53 11.19 6.59
CA SER A 179 9.14 12.33 5.93
C SER A 179 8.11 13.42 5.65
N TYR A 180 6.95 13.06 5.08
CA TYR A 180 5.89 14.00 4.75
C TYR A 180 5.27 14.64 6.01
N TYR A 181 4.87 13.85 7.03
CA TYR A 181 4.22 14.39 8.24
C TYR A 181 5.15 15.26 9.09
N LYS A 182 6.47 15.03 9.04
CA LYS A 182 7.47 15.87 9.71
C LYS A 182 7.93 17.07 8.88
N SER A 183 7.48 17.18 7.64
CA SER A 183 7.81 18.32 6.77
C SER A 183 7.07 19.58 7.14
N GLU A 184 7.61 20.73 6.69
CA GLU A 184 6.91 22.02 6.85
C GLU A 184 5.60 22.07 6.05
N HIS A 185 5.52 21.37 4.90
CA HIS A 185 4.27 21.27 4.13
C HIS A 185 3.11 20.70 4.95
N PHE A 186 3.40 19.76 5.85
CA PHE A 186 2.36 19.18 6.70
C PHE A 186 2.15 20.00 7.97
N LYS A 187 3.22 20.42 8.66
CA LYS A 187 3.14 21.12 9.95
C LYS A 187 2.56 22.52 9.82
N SER A 188 3.00 23.25 8.79
CA SER A 188 2.62 24.66 8.55
C SER A 188 1.59 24.80 7.43
N ARG A 189 0.82 23.71 7.15
CA ARG A 189 -0.20 23.73 6.11
C ARG A 189 -1.25 24.81 6.41
N PRO A 190 -1.66 25.60 5.41
CA PRO A 190 -2.72 26.59 5.60
C PRO A 190 -4.04 25.90 5.96
N TYR A 191 -4.90 26.61 6.67
CA TYR A 191 -6.24 26.13 6.96
C TYR A 191 -6.99 25.83 5.65
N ASP A 192 -7.54 24.62 5.59
CA ASP A 192 -8.37 24.16 4.50
C ASP A 192 -9.61 23.49 5.10
N PRO A 193 -10.82 24.07 4.91
CA PRO A 193 -12.05 23.53 5.49
C PRO A 193 -12.37 22.10 5.06
N TYR A 194 -11.88 21.67 3.91
CA TYR A 194 -12.05 20.29 3.41
C TYR A 194 -11.09 19.28 4.04
N ASN A 195 -10.05 19.75 4.72
CA ASN A 195 -8.99 18.91 5.30
C ASN A 195 -8.77 19.14 6.80
N VAL A 196 -9.83 19.53 7.49
CA VAL A 196 -9.82 19.61 8.97
C VAL A 196 -9.81 18.19 9.54
N ILE A 197 -8.85 17.90 10.41
CA ILE A 197 -8.70 16.61 11.08
C ILE A 197 -9.05 16.72 12.56
N THR A 198 -9.50 15.61 13.16
CA THR A 198 -9.83 15.55 14.58
C THR A 198 -8.59 15.59 15.48
N SER A 199 -7.48 15.05 14.99
CA SER A 199 -6.27 14.82 15.78
C SER A 199 -5.35 16.04 15.80
N PRO A 200 -4.86 16.47 16.97
CA PRO A 200 -3.86 17.52 17.06
C PRO A 200 -2.51 17.05 16.53
N THR A 201 -1.74 17.98 15.95
CA THR A 201 -0.42 17.69 15.36
C THR A 201 0.56 16.99 16.31
N PRO A 202 0.67 17.35 17.62
CA PRO A 202 1.53 16.62 18.55
C PRO A 202 1.18 15.14 18.69
N ALA A 203 -0.12 14.78 18.69
CA ALA A 203 -0.54 13.37 18.73
C ALA A 203 -0.13 12.61 17.46
N ILE A 204 -0.23 13.25 16.28
CA ILE A 204 0.22 12.67 15.01
C ILE A 204 1.73 12.45 14.99
N LEU A 205 2.50 13.41 15.53
CA LEU A 205 3.96 13.38 15.51
C LEU A 205 4.59 12.63 16.69
N CYS A 206 3.79 12.12 17.62
CA CYS A 206 4.24 11.32 18.74
C CYS A 206 4.88 10.01 18.24
N ALA A 207 6.11 9.74 18.68
CA ALA A 207 6.85 8.55 18.29
C ALA A 207 6.33 7.26 18.96
N ASP A 208 5.70 7.41 20.13
CA ASP A 208 5.03 6.31 20.83
C ASP A 208 3.68 6.02 20.16
N SER A 209 3.58 4.84 19.54
CA SER A 209 2.40 4.46 18.76
C SER A 209 1.14 4.27 19.62
N PHE A 210 1.29 3.88 20.89
CA PHE A 210 0.15 3.75 21.80
C PHE A 210 -0.42 5.12 22.16
N GLN A 211 0.43 6.04 22.60
CA GLN A 211 0.00 7.39 22.96
C GLN A 211 -0.60 8.15 21.77
N SER A 212 0.04 8.01 20.60
CA SER A 212 -0.47 8.55 19.34
C SER A 212 -1.86 8.02 19.00
N MET A 213 -2.04 6.68 18.99
CA MET A 213 -3.32 6.03 18.69
C MET A 213 -4.40 6.41 19.71
N TYR A 214 -4.06 6.39 21.00
CA TYR A 214 -4.98 6.71 22.10
C TYR A 214 -5.56 8.11 21.93
N VAL A 215 -4.71 9.11 21.74
CA VAL A 215 -5.18 10.51 21.62
C VAL A 215 -5.89 10.77 20.29
N GLN A 216 -5.47 10.17 19.20
CA GLN A 216 -6.20 10.29 17.93
C GLN A 216 -7.60 9.66 18.04
N MET A 217 -7.72 8.49 18.67
CA MET A 217 -9.01 7.84 18.93
C MET A 217 -9.87 8.69 19.86
N LEU A 218 -9.32 9.17 20.96
CA LEU A 218 -10.00 10.06 21.92
C LEU A 218 -10.58 11.29 21.21
N CYS A 219 -9.77 12.00 20.44
CA CYS A 219 -10.23 13.17 19.67
C CYS A 219 -11.30 12.80 18.64
N GLY A 220 -11.19 11.63 18.00
CA GLY A 220 -12.21 11.11 17.10
C GLY A 220 -13.55 10.86 17.79
N LEU A 221 -13.54 10.36 19.05
CA LEU A 221 -14.73 10.16 19.86
C LEU A 221 -15.35 11.49 20.31
N LEU A 222 -14.52 12.43 20.77
CA LEU A 222 -14.99 13.77 21.18
C LEU A 222 -15.67 14.53 20.05
N HIS A 223 -15.20 14.37 18.81
CA HIS A 223 -15.77 15.00 17.62
C HIS A 223 -16.71 14.11 16.82
N ARG A 224 -17.26 13.05 17.43
CA ARG A 224 -17.99 11.99 16.72
C ARG A 224 -19.09 12.46 15.76
N LEU A 225 -19.79 13.51 16.09
CA LEU A 225 -20.89 14.04 15.27
C LEU A 225 -20.41 14.87 14.06
N GLU A 226 -19.15 15.35 14.12
CA GLU A 226 -18.54 16.16 13.07
C GLU A 226 -17.71 15.31 12.08
N VAL A 227 -17.48 14.01 12.36
CA VAL A 227 -16.65 13.15 11.52
C VAL A 227 -17.40 12.77 10.24
N LEU A 228 -16.88 13.24 9.10
CA LEU A 228 -17.45 12.97 7.78
C LEU A 228 -16.73 11.85 7.02
N ARG A 229 -15.50 11.52 7.42
CA ARG A 229 -14.73 10.40 6.89
C ARG A 229 -13.85 9.80 7.97
N VAL A 230 -13.74 8.49 7.93
CA VAL A 230 -12.87 7.71 8.81
C VAL A 230 -11.83 6.99 7.94
N GLY A 231 -10.56 7.03 8.31
CA GLY A 231 -9.56 6.42 7.46
C GLY A 231 -8.18 6.22 8.09
N ALA A 232 -7.38 5.54 7.32
CA ALA A 232 -5.93 5.39 7.45
C ALA A 232 -5.35 5.11 6.07
N VAL A 233 -4.04 5.27 5.88
CA VAL A 233 -3.44 5.04 4.56
C VAL A 233 -3.76 3.65 4.01
N PHE A 234 -3.68 2.62 4.84
CA PHE A 234 -3.98 1.22 4.46
C PHE A 234 -5.09 0.63 5.32
N ALA A 235 -5.83 -0.31 4.73
CA ALA A 235 -6.90 -1.06 5.41
C ALA A 235 -6.44 -1.68 6.75
N SER A 236 -5.25 -2.27 6.80
CA SER A 236 -4.67 -2.83 8.01
C SER A 236 -4.53 -1.82 9.15
N GLY A 237 -4.15 -0.58 8.83
CA GLY A 237 -4.03 0.51 9.81
C GLY A 237 -5.38 0.92 10.41
N LEU A 238 -6.42 0.99 9.58
CA LEU A 238 -7.78 1.29 10.05
C LEU A 238 -8.35 0.15 10.93
N LEU A 239 -8.16 -1.10 10.53
CA LEU A 239 -8.57 -2.25 11.33
C LEU A 239 -7.86 -2.29 12.69
N ARG A 240 -6.58 -1.92 12.72
CA ARG A 240 -5.84 -1.77 13.98
C ARG A 240 -6.45 -0.69 14.88
N ALA A 241 -6.88 0.44 14.31
CA ALA A 241 -7.57 1.48 15.10
C ALA A 241 -8.90 0.99 15.68
N ILE A 242 -9.67 0.21 14.92
CA ILE A 242 -10.89 -0.41 15.43
C ILE A 242 -10.57 -1.41 16.54
N ARG A 243 -9.54 -2.24 16.35
CA ARG A 243 -9.10 -3.17 17.39
C ARG A 243 -8.61 -2.45 18.65
N PHE A 244 -7.92 -1.33 18.47
CA PHE A 244 -7.52 -0.48 19.59
C PHE A 244 -8.74 0.02 20.39
N LEU A 245 -9.78 0.47 19.70
CA LEU A 245 -11.03 0.86 20.35
C LEU A 245 -11.64 -0.34 21.12
N GLN A 246 -11.66 -1.55 20.54
CA GLN A 246 -12.14 -2.76 21.22
C GLN A 246 -11.42 -3.05 22.53
N LEU A 247 -10.12 -2.78 22.58
CA LEU A 247 -9.28 -3.07 23.75
C LEU A 247 -9.28 -1.95 24.81
N HIS A 248 -9.57 -0.71 24.43
CA HIS A 248 -9.35 0.46 25.28
C HIS A 248 -10.58 1.36 25.44
N TRP A 249 -11.75 0.95 24.96
CA TRP A 249 -12.95 1.80 25.05
C TRP A 249 -13.32 2.15 26.50
N GLU A 250 -13.08 1.27 27.48
CA GLU A 250 -13.35 1.53 28.89
C GLU A 250 -12.52 2.69 29.42
N GLU A 251 -11.21 2.68 29.15
CA GLU A 251 -10.28 3.74 29.56
C GLU A 251 -10.64 5.06 28.86
N LEU A 252 -10.91 5.00 27.53
CA LEU A 252 -11.33 6.17 26.77
C LEU A 252 -12.63 6.78 27.31
N ALA A 253 -13.63 5.96 27.63
CA ALA A 253 -14.87 6.42 28.22
C ALA A 253 -14.66 7.01 29.63
N GLN A 254 -13.74 6.46 30.41
CA GLN A 254 -13.38 7.00 31.72
C GLN A 254 -12.72 8.38 31.60
N ASP A 255 -11.77 8.55 30.69
CA ASP A 255 -11.09 9.82 30.44
C ASP A 255 -12.09 10.90 29.97
N ILE A 256 -13.01 10.53 29.07
CA ILE A 256 -14.07 11.43 28.58
C ILE A 256 -15.01 11.82 29.74
N ALA A 257 -15.44 10.89 30.57
CA ALA A 257 -16.29 11.19 31.71
C ALA A 257 -15.63 12.16 32.71
N ALA A 258 -14.34 11.94 32.97
CA ALA A 258 -13.56 12.72 33.93
C ALA A 258 -13.05 14.06 33.35
N GLY A 259 -12.97 14.20 32.03
CA GLY A 259 -12.32 15.35 31.39
C GLY A 259 -10.81 15.39 31.65
N SER A 260 -10.18 14.26 31.92
CA SER A 260 -8.77 14.17 32.28
C SER A 260 -8.12 12.97 31.58
N LEU A 261 -6.94 13.20 31.02
CA LEU A 261 -6.22 12.22 30.23
C LEU A 261 -5.51 11.18 31.12
N SER A 262 -5.62 9.93 30.76
CA SER A 262 -4.96 8.79 31.43
C SER A 262 -3.48 9.08 31.73
N PRO A 263 -2.96 8.66 32.90
CA PRO A 263 -1.54 8.77 33.23
C PRO A 263 -0.63 7.92 32.33
N LYS A 264 -1.17 6.98 31.53
CA LYS A 264 -0.44 6.23 30.51
C LYS A 264 0.08 7.14 29.38
N ILE A 265 -0.57 8.28 29.16
CA ILE A 265 -0.12 9.28 28.19
C ILE A 265 0.90 10.17 28.91
N THR A 266 2.17 9.96 28.65
CA THR A 266 3.26 10.61 29.36
C THR A 266 3.95 11.72 28.58
N ASP A 267 3.78 11.78 27.26
CA ASP A 267 4.35 12.83 26.40
C ASP A 267 3.69 14.17 26.74
N PRO A 268 4.46 15.18 27.23
CA PRO A 268 3.89 16.47 27.63
C PRO A 268 3.21 17.20 26.49
N SER A 269 3.80 17.18 25.29
CA SER A 269 3.26 17.89 24.13
C SER A 269 1.93 17.30 23.66
N VAL A 270 1.79 15.98 23.78
CA VAL A 270 0.54 15.28 23.50
C VAL A 270 -0.51 15.62 24.53
N ARG A 271 -0.17 15.60 25.82
CA ARG A 271 -1.08 15.99 26.92
C ARG A 271 -1.58 17.42 26.77
N ASP A 272 -0.65 18.36 26.56
CA ASP A 272 -0.98 19.78 26.42
C ASP A 272 -1.91 20.02 25.22
N SER A 273 -1.72 19.26 24.13
CA SER A 273 -2.51 19.41 22.90
C SER A 273 -3.99 19.05 23.04
N VAL A 274 -4.39 18.31 24.06
CA VAL A 274 -5.79 17.92 24.31
C VAL A 274 -6.43 18.62 25.50
N THR A 275 -5.68 19.42 26.26
CA THR A 275 -6.18 20.10 27.46
C THR A 275 -7.39 20.99 27.19
N ASP A 276 -7.40 21.67 26.04
CA ASP A 276 -8.51 22.53 25.63
C ASP A 276 -9.68 21.79 25.00
N ILE A 277 -9.42 20.57 24.47
CA ILE A 277 -10.39 19.74 23.76
C ILE A 277 -11.14 18.82 24.73
N LEU A 278 -10.41 18.19 25.66
CA LEU A 278 -10.97 17.22 26.59
C LEU A 278 -11.62 17.94 27.79
N LYS A 279 -12.93 17.93 27.82
CA LYS A 279 -13.76 18.41 28.94
C LYS A 279 -14.62 17.26 29.47
N PRO A 280 -15.04 17.29 30.76
CA PRO A 280 -15.92 16.26 31.29
C PRO A 280 -17.21 16.13 30.46
N ASP A 281 -17.45 14.93 29.92
CA ASP A 281 -18.66 14.59 29.16
C ASP A 281 -19.17 13.19 29.57
N PRO A 282 -19.91 13.09 30.68
CA PRO A 282 -20.47 11.82 31.15
C PRO A 282 -21.49 11.21 30.18
N GLU A 283 -22.22 12.01 29.41
CA GLU A 283 -23.22 11.53 28.46
C GLU A 283 -22.55 10.83 27.28
N LEU A 284 -21.51 11.43 26.72
CA LEU A 284 -20.70 10.81 25.69
C LEU A 284 -20.02 9.53 26.19
N ALA A 285 -19.49 9.55 27.40
CA ALA A 285 -18.88 8.38 28.01
C ALA A 285 -19.88 7.22 28.16
N GLU A 286 -21.10 7.49 28.59
CA GLU A 286 -22.16 6.48 28.71
C GLU A 286 -22.58 5.95 27.34
N PHE A 287 -22.69 6.81 26.34
CA PHE A 287 -22.94 6.39 24.96
C PHE A 287 -21.87 5.42 24.48
N ILE A 288 -20.57 5.73 24.67
CA ILE A 288 -19.46 4.85 24.27
C ILE A 288 -19.52 3.53 25.01
N ARG A 289 -19.82 3.51 26.31
CA ARG A 289 -20.01 2.30 27.09
C ARG A 289 -21.16 1.47 26.52
N GLY A 290 -22.28 2.09 26.23
CA GLY A 290 -23.44 1.44 25.64
C GLY A 290 -23.13 0.74 24.32
N GLU A 291 -22.41 1.43 23.42
CA GLU A 291 -22.07 0.89 22.10
C GLU A 291 -21.00 -0.21 22.14
N CYS A 292 -20.01 -0.08 23.01
CA CYS A 292 -18.84 -0.97 23.01
C CYS A 292 -18.99 -2.18 23.95
N SER A 293 -19.78 -2.09 25.03
CA SER A 293 -19.91 -3.17 26.02
C SER A 293 -20.76 -4.35 25.54
N THR A 294 -21.60 -4.17 24.53
CA THR A 294 -22.48 -5.21 24.00
C THR A 294 -21.72 -6.35 23.33
N GLY A 295 -20.46 -6.13 22.92
CA GLY A 295 -19.68 -7.07 22.09
C GLY A 295 -20.15 -7.16 20.65
N GLU A 296 -21.16 -6.37 20.24
CA GLU A 296 -21.64 -6.28 18.86
C GLU A 296 -20.86 -5.21 18.11
N TRP A 297 -19.97 -5.63 17.23
CA TRP A 297 -19.07 -4.72 16.49
C TRP A 297 -19.49 -4.47 15.04
N ALA A 298 -20.55 -5.12 14.56
CA ALA A 298 -21.09 -4.86 13.21
C ALA A 298 -21.54 -3.40 13.10
N GLY A 299 -21.09 -2.70 12.08
CA GLY A 299 -21.44 -1.31 11.83
C GLY A 299 -20.96 -0.31 12.89
N ILE A 300 -20.00 -0.67 13.74
CA ILE A 300 -19.54 0.21 14.85
C ILE A 300 -19.09 1.59 14.36
N ILE A 301 -18.49 1.67 13.17
CA ILE A 301 -18.03 2.95 12.62
C ILE A 301 -19.21 3.91 12.43
N THR A 302 -20.29 3.45 11.81
CA THR A 302 -21.48 4.29 11.58
C THR A 302 -22.29 4.56 12.83
N ARG A 303 -22.23 3.67 13.83
CA ARG A 303 -22.89 3.89 15.11
C ARG A 303 -22.17 4.94 15.95
N ILE A 304 -20.85 4.91 16.01
CA ILE A 304 -20.06 5.91 16.76
C ILE A 304 -19.96 7.22 15.99
N TRP A 305 -19.67 7.18 14.69
CA TRP A 305 -19.50 8.34 13.81
C TRP A 305 -20.61 8.42 12.76
N PRO A 306 -21.84 8.81 13.14
CA PRO A 306 -23.03 8.67 12.28
C PRO A 306 -23.01 9.56 11.03
N SER A 307 -22.19 10.62 11.03
CA SER A 307 -22.05 11.52 9.88
C SER A 307 -21.05 11.03 8.83
N THR A 308 -20.39 9.88 9.05
CA THR A 308 -19.37 9.35 8.14
C THR A 308 -19.96 8.99 6.78
N LYS A 309 -19.39 9.54 5.73
CA LYS A 309 -19.83 9.34 4.35
C LYS A 309 -19.08 8.23 3.62
N TYR A 310 -17.82 8.00 3.98
CA TYR A 310 -16.96 6.97 3.37
C TYR A 310 -15.76 6.64 4.25
N LEU A 311 -15.13 5.51 3.95
CA LEU A 311 -13.82 5.15 4.48
C LEU A 311 -12.74 5.65 3.51
N ASP A 312 -11.77 6.42 4.01
CA ASP A 312 -10.61 6.89 3.23
C ASP A 312 -9.45 5.91 3.45
N VAL A 313 -9.32 4.95 2.55
CA VAL A 313 -8.43 3.81 2.79
C VAL A 313 -8.03 3.09 1.51
N ILE A 314 -6.74 2.72 1.39
CA ILE A 314 -6.28 1.90 0.27
C ILE A 314 -6.67 0.44 0.51
N VAL A 315 -7.50 -0.11 -0.39
CA VAL A 315 -7.96 -1.51 -0.40
C VAL A 315 -7.61 -2.24 -1.70
N THR A 316 -6.61 -1.77 -2.44
CA THR A 316 -6.10 -2.45 -3.65
C THR A 316 -4.89 -3.33 -3.35
N GLY A 317 -4.55 -4.23 -4.27
CA GLY A 317 -3.46 -5.19 -4.09
C GLY A 317 -3.69 -6.11 -2.89
N ALA A 318 -2.67 -6.32 -2.08
CA ALA A 318 -2.75 -7.16 -0.88
C ALA A 318 -3.76 -6.64 0.18
N MET A 319 -4.16 -5.37 0.11
CA MET A 319 -5.14 -4.81 1.04
C MET A 319 -6.59 -5.20 0.71
N ALA A 320 -6.87 -5.73 -0.48
CA ALA A 320 -8.21 -6.14 -0.90
C ALA A 320 -8.84 -7.22 0.01
N GLN A 321 -8.02 -8.04 0.63
CA GLN A 321 -8.48 -9.06 1.59
C GLN A 321 -9.22 -8.49 2.80
N TYR A 322 -8.96 -7.23 3.16
CA TYR A 322 -9.59 -6.57 4.31
C TYR A 322 -10.96 -5.98 4.01
N ILE A 323 -11.39 -5.97 2.75
CA ILE A 323 -12.68 -5.41 2.32
C ILE A 323 -13.85 -5.99 3.12
N PRO A 324 -14.03 -7.34 3.24
CA PRO A 324 -15.16 -7.90 3.98
C PRO A 324 -15.18 -7.50 5.47
N THR A 325 -14.00 -7.38 6.07
CA THR A 325 -13.85 -6.98 7.47
C THR A 325 -14.20 -5.50 7.67
N LEU A 326 -13.77 -4.64 6.74
CA LEU A 326 -14.13 -3.22 6.76
C LEU A 326 -15.62 -3.01 6.49
N GLU A 327 -16.23 -3.76 5.58
CA GLU A 327 -17.67 -3.76 5.35
C GLU A 327 -18.44 -4.12 6.62
N PHE A 328 -17.98 -5.15 7.34
CA PHE A 328 -18.57 -5.55 8.62
C PHE A 328 -18.54 -4.41 9.64
N TYR A 329 -17.37 -3.77 9.85
CA TYR A 329 -17.25 -2.70 10.85
C TYR A 329 -17.88 -1.38 10.42
N SER A 330 -17.98 -1.11 9.12
CA SER A 330 -18.53 0.15 8.62
C SER A 330 -20.02 0.12 8.30
N GLY A 331 -20.65 -1.08 8.31
CA GLY A 331 -22.01 -1.21 7.86
C GLY A 331 -22.19 -0.96 6.35
N GLY A 332 -21.13 -1.20 5.55
CA GLY A 332 -21.17 -1.08 4.10
C GLY A 332 -20.89 0.34 3.56
N LEU A 333 -20.19 1.19 4.31
CA LEU A 333 -19.73 2.49 3.79
C LEU A 333 -18.84 2.32 2.56
N PRO A 334 -18.93 3.22 1.57
CA PRO A 334 -18.00 3.24 0.44
C PRO A 334 -16.55 3.36 0.89
N MET A 335 -15.63 2.72 0.16
CA MET A 335 -14.19 2.76 0.42
C MET A 335 -13.48 3.55 -0.68
N ALA A 336 -12.98 4.73 -0.35
CA ALA A 336 -12.30 5.60 -1.30
C ALA A 336 -10.81 5.26 -1.38
N CYS A 337 -10.38 4.70 -2.52
CA CYS A 337 -8.97 4.57 -2.88
C CYS A 337 -8.58 5.74 -3.76
N THR A 338 -7.79 6.68 -3.25
CA THR A 338 -7.60 7.99 -3.90
C THR A 338 -6.36 8.07 -4.78
N MET A 339 -5.26 7.40 -4.43
CA MET A 339 -3.99 7.55 -5.13
C MET A 339 -3.17 6.26 -5.22
N TYR A 340 -2.25 6.24 -6.19
CA TYR A 340 -1.21 5.22 -6.33
C TYR A 340 0.16 5.85 -6.13
N ALA A 341 0.92 5.32 -5.16
CA ALA A 341 2.21 5.85 -4.74
C ALA A 341 3.13 4.76 -4.20
N SER A 342 4.43 5.01 -4.29
CA SER A 342 5.48 4.21 -3.66
C SER A 342 6.56 5.12 -3.03
N SER A 343 7.58 4.52 -2.42
CA SER A 343 8.73 5.28 -1.87
C SER A 343 9.56 5.93 -2.98
N GLU A 344 9.56 5.35 -4.17
CA GLU A 344 10.29 5.82 -5.34
C GLU A 344 9.64 7.04 -5.99
N CYS A 345 8.30 7.03 -6.09
CA CYS A 345 7.54 8.06 -6.77
C CYS A 345 6.06 8.03 -6.36
N TYR A 346 5.38 9.16 -6.46
CA TYR A 346 3.92 9.22 -6.46
C TYR A 346 3.44 9.28 -7.91
N PHE A 347 2.55 8.37 -8.31
CA PHE A 347 2.28 8.10 -9.71
C PHE A 347 1.03 8.76 -10.24
N GLY A 348 -0.07 8.67 -9.51
CA GLY A 348 -1.34 9.11 -10.05
C GLY A 348 -2.51 9.02 -9.09
N LEU A 349 -3.66 9.36 -9.64
CA LEU A 349 -4.93 9.56 -8.92
C LEU A 349 -6.02 8.63 -9.43
N ASN A 350 -6.87 8.17 -8.52
CA ASN A 350 -8.15 7.62 -8.91
C ASN A 350 -9.15 8.76 -9.13
N LEU A 351 -9.50 9.03 -10.38
CA LEU A 351 -10.45 10.09 -10.73
C LEU A 351 -11.91 9.70 -10.47
N ARG A 352 -12.17 8.46 -10.03
CA ARG A 352 -13.47 7.96 -9.59
C ARG A 352 -13.36 7.33 -8.19
N PRO A 353 -12.97 8.10 -7.15
CA PRO A 353 -12.60 7.55 -5.85
C PRO A 353 -13.74 6.80 -5.14
N MET A 354 -15.00 7.07 -5.51
CA MET A 354 -16.18 6.42 -4.95
C MET A 354 -16.64 5.19 -5.75
N CYS A 355 -15.85 4.71 -6.73
CA CYS A 355 -16.13 3.45 -7.42
C CYS A 355 -15.94 2.24 -6.49
N LYS A 356 -16.47 1.09 -6.89
CA LYS A 356 -16.25 -0.15 -6.13
C LYS A 356 -14.76 -0.49 -6.08
N PRO A 357 -14.26 -1.12 -4.99
CA PRO A 357 -12.85 -1.51 -4.88
C PRO A 357 -12.32 -2.32 -6.08
N SER A 358 -13.16 -3.16 -6.68
CA SER A 358 -12.82 -3.95 -7.88
C SER A 358 -12.68 -3.13 -9.16
N GLU A 359 -13.18 -1.89 -9.18
CA GLU A 359 -13.16 -1.00 -10.33
C GLU A 359 -12.07 0.08 -10.24
N VAL A 360 -11.34 0.14 -9.12
CA VAL A 360 -10.32 1.16 -8.88
C VAL A 360 -9.28 1.15 -10.00
N SER A 361 -9.10 2.31 -10.61
CA SER A 361 -8.10 2.60 -11.63
C SER A 361 -7.43 3.93 -11.32
N TYR A 362 -6.12 3.99 -11.51
CA TYR A 362 -5.34 5.18 -11.24
C TYR A 362 -4.87 5.80 -12.56
N THR A 363 -5.23 7.06 -12.78
CA THR A 363 -4.72 7.86 -13.89
C THR A 363 -3.31 8.31 -13.56
N ILE A 364 -2.33 7.96 -14.39
CA ILE A 364 -0.95 8.43 -14.21
C ILE A 364 -0.88 9.93 -14.46
N MET A 365 -0.26 10.64 -13.53
CA MET A 365 0.04 12.06 -13.67
C MET A 365 1.41 12.22 -14.36
N PRO A 366 1.44 12.65 -15.64
CA PRO A 366 2.65 12.58 -16.46
C PRO A 366 3.76 13.56 -16.05
N ASN A 367 3.46 14.49 -15.15
CA ASN A 367 4.40 15.46 -14.58
C ASN A 367 5.17 14.95 -13.35
N MET A 368 4.86 13.75 -12.86
CA MET A 368 5.47 13.24 -11.62
C MET A 368 6.83 12.60 -11.83
N ALA A 369 7.04 11.91 -12.95
CA ALA A 369 8.28 11.29 -13.36
C ALA A 369 8.23 11.01 -14.88
N TYR A 370 9.32 10.57 -15.48
CA TYR A 370 9.28 9.99 -16.81
C TYR A 370 8.98 8.50 -16.70
N PHE A 371 7.96 8.04 -17.43
CA PHE A 371 7.41 6.70 -17.35
C PHE A 371 7.65 5.91 -18.62
N GLU A 372 8.16 4.69 -18.47
CA GLU A 372 8.26 3.68 -19.51
C GLU A 372 7.58 2.40 -19.05
N PHE A 373 7.19 1.55 -19.97
CA PHE A 373 6.40 0.36 -19.68
C PHE A 373 6.98 -0.85 -20.40
N LEU A 374 7.34 -1.88 -19.64
CA LEU A 374 7.85 -3.13 -20.15
C LEU A 374 6.69 -4.11 -20.33
N PRO A 375 6.32 -4.51 -21.58
CA PRO A 375 5.31 -5.52 -21.80
C PRO A 375 5.65 -6.83 -21.09
N ILE A 376 4.68 -7.44 -20.39
CA ILE A 376 4.92 -8.65 -19.60
C ILE A 376 5.37 -9.82 -20.44
N GLU A 377 4.88 -9.95 -21.67
CA GLU A 377 5.29 -10.97 -22.63
C GLU A 377 6.81 -10.91 -22.91
N LEU A 378 7.37 -9.71 -23.00
CA LEU A 378 8.80 -9.47 -23.18
C LEU A 378 9.59 -9.55 -21.86
N ALA A 379 8.95 -9.19 -20.74
CA ALA A 379 9.58 -9.21 -19.42
C ALA A 379 10.03 -10.62 -18.99
N ALA A 380 9.34 -11.67 -19.43
CA ALA A 380 9.68 -13.06 -19.17
C ALA A 380 10.92 -13.52 -19.95
N ALA A 381 11.14 -12.96 -21.15
CA ALA A 381 12.27 -13.27 -22.02
C ALA A 381 13.52 -12.43 -21.69
N TYR A 382 13.38 -11.34 -20.96
CA TYR A 382 14.47 -10.40 -20.65
C TYR A 382 15.38 -10.96 -19.55
N LYS A 383 16.59 -11.37 -19.94
CA LYS A 383 17.65 -11.89 -19.03
C LYS A 383 18.70 -10.83 -18.65
N GLY A 384 18.42 -9.55 -18.85
CA GLY A 384 19.39 -8.47 -18.55
C GLY A 384 20.26 -8.05 -19.74
N GLU A 385 20.26 -8.78 -20.83
CA GLU A 385 20.99 -8.46 -22.06
C GLU A 385 20.01 -8.53 -23.25
N GLY A 386 20.00 -7.49 -24.09
CA GLY A 386 19.19 -7.41 -25.29
C GLY A 386 18.36 -6.13 -25.41
N ASP A 387 18.03 -5.77 -26.63
CA ASP A 387 17.28 -4.55 -26.97
C ASP A 387 15.77 -4.82 -26.74
N VAL A 388 15.28 -4.51 -25.53
CA VAL A 388 13.86 -4.61 -25.23
C VAL A 388 13.22 -3.23 -25.39
N HIS A 389 12.34 -3.12 -26.36
CA HIS A 389 11.58 -1.92 -26.59
C HIS A 389 10.54 -1.69 -25.50
N LEU A 390 10.78 -0.69 -24.62
CA LEU A 390 9.79 -0.19 -23.69
C LEU A 390 8.78 0.69 -24.44
N VAL A 391 7.53 0.57 -24.01
CA VAL A 391 6.42 1.37 -24.56
C VAL A 391 6.33 2.71 -23.83
N ASP A 392 6.15 3.79 -24.56
CA ASP A 392 5.92 5.12 -23.99
C ASP A 392 4.49 5.24 -23.42
N LEU A 393 4.33 6.12 -22.44
CA LEU A 393 3.07 6.33 -21.72
C LEU A 393 1.86 6.55 -22.66
N ALA A 394 2.02 7.32 -23.72
CA ALA A 394 0.95 7.63 -24.67
C ALA A 394 0.63 6.51 -25.67
N ARG A 395 1.42 5.42 -25.70
CA ARG A 395 1.29 4.34 -26.68
C ARG A 395 0.85 3.01 -26.08
N LEU A 396 0.34 3.04 -24.87
CA LEU A 396 -0.12 1.84 -24.18
C LEU A 396 -1.46 1.36 -24.73
N GLU A 397 -1.70 0.04 -24.60
CA GLU A 397 -2.90 -0.60 -25.13
C GLU A 397 -3.81 -1.07 -23.99
N VAL A 398 -5.11 -0.76 -24.08
CA VAL A 398 -6.12 -1.21 -23.11
C VAL A 398 -6.15 -2.74 -23.02
N GLY A 399 -6.23 -3.25 -21.81
CA GLY A 399 -6.28 -4.69 -21.51
C GLY A 399 -4.91 -5.34 -21.35
N LYS A 400 -3.84 -4.74 -21.85
CA LYS A 400 -2.47 -5.29 -21.69
C LYS A 400 -1.86 -4.98 -20.34
N GLU A 401 -0.92 -5.84 -19.94
CA GLU A 401 -0.16 -5.74 -18.70
C GLU A 401 1.27 -5.32 -18.96
N TYR A 402 1.77 -4.44 -18.11
CA TYR A 402 3.11 -3.88 -18.21
C TYR A 402 3.77 -3.80 -16.84
N GLU A 403 5.07 -4.02 -16.79
CA GLU A 403 5.90 -3.66 -15.64
C GLU A 403 6.27 -2.18 -15.73
N LEU A 404 6.06 -1.44 -14.64
CA LEU A 404 6.36 -0.01 -14.58
C LEU A 404 7.86 0.24 -14.40
N VAL A 405 8.41 1.11 -15.25
CA VAL A 405 9.79 1.59 -15.25
C VAL A 405 9.77 3.10 -15.14
N ILE A 406 10.58 3.68 -14.25
CA ILE A 406 10.56 5.12 -13.99
C ILE A 406 11.94 5.76 -14.08
N THR A 407 11.93 7.04 -14.46
CA THR A 407 13.08 7.92 -14.31
C THR A 407 12.64 9.13 -13.49
N THR A 408 13.28 9.35 -12.33
CA THR A 408 12.89 10.38 -11.36
C THR A 408 13.89 11.54 -11.33
N TYR A 409 13.47 12.65 -10.80
CA TYR A 409 14.33 13.84 -10.62
C TYR A 409 15.47 13.61 -9.60
N ALA A 410 15.30 12.65 -8.71
CA ALA A 410 16.31 12.26 -7.73
C ALA A 410 17.39 11.29 -8.29
N GLY A 411 17.29 10.92 -9.58
CA GLY A 411 18.32 10.14 -10.26
C GLY A 411 18.11 8.64 -10.27
N LEU A 412 16.88 8.16 -10.12
CA LEU A 412 16.55 6.79 -10.53
C LEU A 412 16.33 6.81 -12.05
N TYR A 413 17.21 6.19 -12.83
CA TYR A 413 17.11 6.16 -14.29
C TYR A 413 16.67 4.79 -14.76
N ARG A 414 15.57 4.74 -15.53
CA ARG A 414 14.98 3.52 -16.09
C ARG A 414 14.88 2.40 -15.04
N TYR A 415 14.47 2.81 -13.82
CA TYR A 415 14.39 1.94 -12.66
C TYR A 415 13.14 1.09 -12.69
N ARG A 416 13.31 -0.22 -12.58
CA ARG A 416 12.21 -1.20 -12.54
C ARG A 416 11.64 -1.27 -11.14
N ILE A 417 10.38 -0.87 -10.99
CA ILE A 417 9.68 -0.91 -9.69
C ILE A 417 9.27 -2.35 -9.33
N GLY A 418 8.98 -3.16 -10.35
CA GLY A 418 8.48 -4.52 -10.21
C GLY A 418 6.97 -4.61 -10.02
N ASP A 419 6.24 -3.51 -10.17
CA ASP A 419 4.78 -3.50 -10.15
C ASP A 419 4.25 -3.77 -11.56
N ILE A 420 3.31 -4.72 -11.65
CA ILE A 420 2.60 -5.06 -12.87
C ILE A 420 1.26 -4.35 -12.87
N LEU A 421 1.03 -3.57 -13.91
CA LEU A 421 -0.14 -2.73 -14.09
C LEU A 421 -0.90 -3.15 -15.35
N ARG A 422 -2.23 -3.25 -15.28
CA ARG A 422 -3.08 -3.47 -16.45
C ARG A 422 -3.72 -2.16 -16.85
N VAL A 423 -3.60 -1.81 -18.13
CA VAL A 423 -4.28 -0.63 -18.69
C VAL A 423 -5.77 -0.90 -18.75
N THR A 424 -6.57 -0.06 -18.09
CA THR A 424 -8.04 -0.19 -18.04
C THR A 424 -8.76 0.81 -18.92
N GLY A 425 -8.07 1.87 -19.35
CA GLY A 425 -8.61 2.94 -20.17
C GLY A 425 -7.68 4.14 -20.18
N PHE A 426 -8.24 5.28 -20.55
CA PHE A 426 -7.54 6.56 -20.60
C PHE A 426 -8.43 7.66 -20.01
N HIS A 427 -7.80 8.63 -19.38
CA HIS A 427 -8.40 9.95 -19.14
C HIS A 427 -7.63 10.95 -20.01
N ASN A 428 -8.32 11.54 -20.99
CA ASN A 428 -7.67 12.26 -22.08
C ASN A 428 -6.60 11.36 -22.76
N ALA A 429 -5.35 11.78 -22.80
CA ALA A 429 -4.21 11.01 -23.32
C ALA A 429 -3.42 10.25 -22.25
N ALA A 430 -3.77 10.37 -20.96
CA ALA A 430 -3.09 9.68 -19.89
C ALA A 430 -3.75 8.33 -19.59
N PRO A 431 -2.96 7.24 -19.50
CA PRO A 431 -3.49 5.91 -19.24
C PRO A 431 -3.98 5.77 -17.80
N GLN A 432 -5.01 4.95 -17.65
CA GLN A 432 -5.55 4.50 -16.36
C GLN A 432 -5.15 3.07 -16.11
N PHE A 433 -4.66 2.81 -14.91
CA PHE A 433 -4.13 1.50 -14.54
C PHE A 433 -4.83 0.90 -13.33
N ARG A 434 -5.04 -0.41 -13.41
CA ARG A 434 -5.29 -1.25 -12.24
C ARG A 434 -3.98 -1.90 -11.82
N PHE A 435 -3.66 -1.86 -10.54
CA PHE A 435 -2.57 -2.65 -9.97
C PHE A 435 -2.96 -4.14 -10.03
N VAL A 436 -2.09 -4.96 -10.61
CA VAL A 436 -2.31 -6.40 -10.75
C VAL A 436 -1.54 -7.17 -9.69
N ARG A 437 -0.21 -7.02 -9.68
CA ARG A 437 0.68 -7.74 -8.75
C ARG A 437 2.08 -7.14 -8.73
N ARG A 438 2.87 -7.57 -7.79
CA ARG A 438 4.31 -7.40 -7.80
C ARG A 438 5.00 -8.62 -8.42
N LYS A 439 6.09 -8.41 -9.17
CA LYS A 439 6.77 -9.45 -9.95
C LYS A 439 7.50 -10.49 -9.10
N ASN A 440 7.65 -10.30 -7.82
CA ASN A 440 8.48 -11.16 -6.97
C ASN A 440 7.79 -12.49 -6.70
N VAL A 441 8.49 -13.57 -7.01
CA VAL A 441 8.13 -14.93 -6.59
C VAL A 441 8.12 -14.99 -5.06
N LEU A 442 7.04 -15.48 -4.51
CA LEU A 442 6.84 -15.57 -3.07
C LEU A 442 7.27 -16.91 -2.50
N LEU A 443 6.85 -17.99 -3.13
CA LEU A 443 7.08 -19.37 -2.70
C LEU A 443 7.70 -20.19 -3.83
N SER A 444 8.64 -21.04 -3.48
CA SER A 444 9.22 -22.06 -4.35
C SER A 444 9.87 -23.15 -3.50
N ILE A 445 9.64 -24.39 -3.82
CA ILE A 445 10.33 -25.56 -3.23
C ILE A 445 11.39 -26.05 -4.19
N GLU A 446 11.05 -26.21 -5.46
CA GLU A 446 11.94 -26.72 -6.51
C GLU A 446 11.88 -25.84 -7.77
N ALA A 447 11.21 -26.31 -8.80
CA ALA A 447 11.00 -25.60 -10.06
C ALA A 447 9.73 -24.76 -10.08
N ASP A 448 8.82 -25.03 -9.16
CA ASP A 448 7.58 -24.28 -8.93
C ASP A 448 7.89 -22.84 -8.51
N LYS A 449 7.03 -21.93 -8.93
CA LYS A 449 7.09 -20.51 -8.55
C LYS A 449 5.68 -20.03 -8.36
N THR A 450 5.36 -19.68 -7.11
CA THR A 450 4.07 -19.10 -6.76
C THR A 450 4.27 -17.63 -6.43
N ASP A 451 3.57 -16.77 -7.13
CA ASP A 451 3.56 -15.34 -6.83
C ASP A 451 2.45 -14.97 -5.83
N GLU A 452 2.46 -13.71 -5.39
CA GLU A 452 1.49 -13.22 -4.40
C GLU A 452 0.05 -13.32 -4.88
N ALA A 453 -0.21 -13.08 -6.17
CA ALA A 453 -1.56 -13.12 -6.72
C ALA A 453 -2.10 -14.56 -6.80
N GLU A 454 -1.24 -15.51 -7.18
CA GLU A 454 -1.59 -16.93 -7.18
C GLU A 454 -1.89 -17.43 -5.77
N LEU A 455 -1.03 -17.08 -4.80
CA LEU A 455 -1.25 -17.45 -3.40
C LEU A 455 -2.53 -16.84 -2.86
N GLN A 456 -2.77 -15.56 -3.12
CA GLN A 456 -3.99 -14.87 -2.69
C GLN A 456 -5.23 -15.55 -3.27
N LYS A 457 -5.24 -15.86 -4.57
CA LYS A 457 -6.34 -16.57 -5.23
C LYS A 457 -6.58 -17.95 -4.64
N ALA A 458 -5.50 -18.66 -4.29
CA ALA A 458 -5.60 -19.96 -3.64
C ALA A 458 -6.24 -19.85 -2.26
N VAL A 459 -5.82 -18.86 -1.45
CA VAL A 459 -6.43 -18.56 -0.14
C VAL A 459 -7.90 -18.18 -0.28
N GLU A 460 -8.25 -17.29 -1.22
CA GLU A 460 -9.64 -16.87 -1.47
C GLU A 460 -10.53 -18.05 -1.86
N ASN A 461 -10.07 -18.94 -2.75
CA ASN A 461 -10.83 -20.12 -3.16
C ASN A 461 -11.07 -21.09 -2.00
N ALA A 462 -10.03 -21.34 -1.21
CA ALA A 462 -10.13 -22.23 -0.06
C ALA A 462 -10.98 -21.62 1.08
N SER A 463 -10.88 -20.32 1.32
CA SER A 463 -11.65 -19.63 2.38
C SER A 463 -13.15 -19.69 2.17
N ARG A 464 -13.65 -19.84 0.94
CA ARG A 464 -15.08 -20.04 0.65
C ARG A 464 -15.66 -21.29 1.32
N LEU A 465 -14.84 -22.31 1.54
CA LEU A 465 -15.25 -23.52 2.26
C LEU A 465 -15.54 -23.27 3.75
N LEU A 466 -15.12 -22.12 4.26
CA LEU A 466 -15.38 -21.71 5.64
C LEU A 466 -16.71 -20.95 5.82
N GLU A 467 -17.32 -20.46 4.73
CA GLU A 467 -18.57 -19.68 4.77
C GLU A 467 -19.72 -20.39 5.51
N PRO A 468 -19.96 -21.72 5.30
CA PRO A 468 -21.01 -22.43 6.03
C PRO A 468 -20.81 -22.47 7.54
N TYR A 469 -19.58 -22.23 8.00
CA TYR A 469 -19.20 -22.22 9.42
C TYR A 469 -19.14 -20.80 9.99
N ASN A 470 -19.59 -19.80 9.24
CA ASN A 470 -19.44 -18.38 9.57
C ASN A 470 -18.00 -17.99 9.93
N ALA A 471 -17.02 -18.70 9.40
CA ALA A 471 -15.61 -18.45 9.61
C ALA A 471 -14.99 -17.74 8.40
N THR A 472 -14.07 -16.83 8.66
CA THR A 472 -13.32 -16.10 7.61
C THR A 472 -11.85 -16.06 7.98
N VAL A 473 -10.99 -16.09 6.95
CA VAL A 473 -9.55 -15.82 7.10
C VAL A 473 -9.38 -14.31 7.30
N VAL A 474 -8.92 -13.91 8.46
CA VAL A 474 -8.65 -12.49 8.79
C VAL A 474 -7.32 -12.07 8.19
N GLU A 475 -6.32 -12.95 8.32
CA GLU A 475 -4.98 -12.68 7.85
C GLU A 475 -4.24 -13.99 7.56
N TYR A 476 -3.24 -13.92 6.69
CA TYR A 476 -2.39 -15.07 6.38
C TYR A 476 -0.98 -14.66 6.00
N THR A 477 -0.07 -15.61 6.19
CA THR A 477 1.28 -15.58 5.61
C THR A 477 1.68 -17.00 5.21
N SER A 478 2.78 -17.13 4.51
CA SER A 478 3.28 -18.41 4.01
C SER A 478 4.75 -18.61 4.29
N HIS A 479 5.19 -19.86 4.19
CA HIS A 479 6.57 -20.26 4.31
C HIS A 479 6.86 -21.47 3.44
N ALA A 480 7.99 -21.46 2.73
CA ALA A 480 8.49 -22.64 2.03
C ALA A 480 9.26 -23.52 3.03
N PHE A 481 8.62 -24.56 3.53
CA PHE A 481 9.23 -25.47 4.50
C PHE A 481 10.12 -26.49 3.81
N THR A 482 11.44 -26.37 4.01
CA THR A 482 12.45 -27.19 3.32
C THR A 482 13.21 -28.12 4.27
N LYS A 483 12.78 -28.25 5.53
CA LYS A 483 13.40 -29.15 6.51
C LYS A 483 13.07 -30.64 6.29
N THR A 484 12.09 -30.92 5.45
CA THR A 484 11.71 -32.27 5.00
C THR A 484 12.02 -32.44 3.51
N ILE A 485 12.17 -33.69 3.07
CA ILE A 485 12.30 -34.03 1.64
C ILE A 485 11.18 -35.02 1.32
N PRO A 486 10.25 -34.64 0.42
CA PRO A 486 10.15 -33.32 -0.23
C PRO A 486 9.74 -32.22 0.77
N GLY A 487 10.12 -30.97 0.46
CA GLY A 487 9.62 -29.80 1.14
C GLY A 487 8.17 -29.50 0.74
N HIS A 488 7.51 -28.59 1.45
CA HIS A 488 6.11 -28.24 1.16
C HIS A 488 5.82 -26.77 1.52
N TYR A 489 4.67 -26.26 1.06
CA TYR A 489 4.17 -24.95 1.44
C TYR A 489 3.44 -25.01 2.79
N VAL A 490 3.79 -24.13 3.71
CA VAL A 490 3.07 -23.89 4.97
C VAL A 490 2.35 -22.55 4.87
N ILE A 491 1.05 -22.55 5.18
CA ILE A 491 0.23 -21.35 5.19
C ILE A 491 -0.32 -21.15 6.60
N TYR A 492 0.04 -20.04 7.24
CA TYR A 492 -0.50 -19.68 8.54
C TYR A 492 -1.77 -18.86 8.34
N TRP A 493 -2.87 -19.33 8.91
CA TRP A 493 -4.18 -18.67 8.85
C TRP A 493 -4.63 -18.22 10.23
N GLU A 494 -5.00 -16.95 10.36
CA GLU A 494 -5.77 -16.46 11.48
C GLU A 494 -7.24 -16.42 11.10
N LEU A 495 -8.11 -17.10 11.87
CA LEU A 495 -9.52 -17.24 11.59
C LEU A 495 -10.36 -16.37 12.53
N LEU A 496 -11.40 -15.72 11.97
CA LEU A 496 -12.48 -15.09 12.70
C LEU A 496 -13.76 -15.90 12.51
N VAL A 497 -14.35 -16.37 13.60
CA VAL A 497 -15.68 -17.02 13.61
C VAL A 497 -16.72 -15.99 14.04
N LYS A 498 -17.69 -15.69 13.17
CA LYS A 498 -18.75 -14.71 13.43
C LYS A 498 -19.91 -15.39 14.17
N GLY A 499 -20.39 -14.76 15.24
CA GLY A 499 -21.54 -15.21 16.01
C GLY A 499 -21.26 -15.35 17.49
N SER A 500 -22.23 -14.94 18.33
CA SER A 500 -22.17 -14.99 19.77
C SER A 500 -22.30 -16.45 20.25
N THR A 501 -21.52 -16.78 21.25
CA THR A 501 -21.50 -18.03 22.02
C THR A 501 -21.13 -19.32 21.26
N ARG A 502 -19.83 -19.67 21.29
CA ARG A 502 -19.28 -20.98 20.87
C ARG A 502 -19.64 -21.41 19.45
N GLY A 503 -19.34 -20.58 18.46
CA GLY A 503 -19.19 -21.04 17.09
C GLY A 503 -18.13 -22.16 17.07
N MET A 504 -18.49 -23.33 16.63
CA MET A 504 -17.59 -24.47 16.55
C MET A 504 -16.55 -24.12 15.47
N MET A 505 -15.27 -24.09 15.82
CA MET A 505 -14.20 -23.96 14.83
C MET A 505 -14.40 -24.99 13.72
N PRO A 506 -14.11 -24.64 12.45
CA PRO A 506 -14.21 -25.60 11.36
C PRO A 506 -13.45 -26.88 11.70
N GLY A 507 -14.10 -28.04 11.53
CA GLY A 507 -13.48 -29.32 11.83
C GLY A 507 -12.28 -29.64 10.95
N GLY A 508 -11.45 -30.61 11.38
CA GLY A 508 -10.22 -31.01 10.65
C GLY A 508 -10.46 -31.32 9.18
N GLU A 509 -11.51 -32.06 8.86
CA GLU A 509 -11.88 -32.41 7.48
C GLU A 509 -12.13 -31.17 6.59
N VAL A 510 -12.72 -30.11 7.14
CA VAL A 510 -12.96 -28.87 6.40
C VAL A 510 -11.62 -28.18 6.11
N MET A 511 -10.74 -28.13 7.10
CA MET A 511 -9.41 -27.53 6.96
C MET A 511 -8.53 -28.30 5.97
N GLU A 512 -8.60 -29.63 5.99
CA GLU A 512 -7.92 -30.52 5.01
C GLU A 512 -8.44 -30.26 3.59
N ARG A 513 -9.75 -30.09 3.42
CA ARG A 513 -10.35 -29.69 2.14
C ARG A 513 -9.90 -28.28 1.71
N CYS A 514 -9.69 -27.36 2.65
CA CYS A 514 -9.09 -26.05 2.33
C CYS A 514 -7.66 -26.21 1.78
N CYS A 515 -6.85 -27.10 2.37
CA CYS A 515 -5.51 -27.39 1.85
C CYS A 515 -5.55 -27.88 0.41
N LEU A 516 -6.43 -28.86 0.12
CA LEU A 516 -6.59 -29.38 -1.24
C LEU A 516 -7.09 -28.29 -2.22
N ALA A 517 -8.07 -27.51 -1.82
CA ALA A 517 -8.60 -26.40 -2.64
C ALA A 517 -7.52 -25.34 -2.96
N MET A 518 -6.60 -25.09 -2.03
CA MET A 518 -5.45 -24.24 -2.29
C MET A 518 -4.54 -24.88 -3.35
N GLU A 519 -4.15 -26.14 -3.20
CA GLU A 519 -3.31 -26.84 -4.18
C GLU A 519 -3.93 -26.84 -5.57
N GLU A 520 -5.24 -27.05 -5.69
CA GLU A 520 -5.97 -27.02 -6.97
C GLU A 520 -6.01 -25.64 -7.63
N ALA A 521 -5.93 -24.59 -6.83
CA ALA A 521 -5.92 -23.20 -7.30
C ALA A 521 -4.51 -22.71 -7.69
N LEU A 522 -3.45 -23.39 -7.26
CA LEU A 522 -2.07 -23.07 -7.64
C LEU A 522 -1.79 -23.46 -9.11
N ASN A 523 -0.70 -22.93 -9.65
CA ASN A 523 -0.35 -23.07 -11.05
C ASN A 523 -0.04 -24.52 -11.46
N THR A 524 0.01 -24.76 -12.77
CA THR A 524 0.25 -26.09 -13.35
C THR A 524 1.61 -26.67 -12.96
N VAL A 525 2.64 -25.84 -12.80
CA VAL A 525 3.99 -26.30 -12.42
C VAL A 525 3.98 -26.84 -11.00
N TYR A 526 3.34 -26.12 -10.04
CA TYR A 526 3.14 -26.63 -8.68
C TYR A 526 2.42 -27.98 -8.69
N ARG A 527 1.27 -28.06 -9.41
CA ARG A 527 0.46 -29.29 -9.45
C ARG A 527 1.21 -30.45 -10.11
N GLN A 528 1.99 -30.20 -11.17
CA GLN A 528 2.87 -31.21 -11.78
C GLN A 528 3.90 -31.71 -10.76
N SER A 529 4.60 -30.79 -10.09
CA SER A 529 5.61 -31.13 -9.07
C SER A 529 5.03 -31.94 -7.92
N ARG A 530 3.76 -31.67 -7.60
CA ARG A 530 3.01 -32.36 -6.55
C ARG A 530 2.55 -33.77 -6.97
N VAL A 531 2.04 -33.90 -8.21
CA VAL A 531 1.37 -35.13 -8.68
C VAL A 531 2.31 -36.07 -9.45
N ALA A 532 3.05 -35.55 -10.43
CA ALA A 532 3.88 -36.36 -11.33
C ALA A 532 5.29 -36.53 -10.79
N ASP A 533 5.88 -35.47 -10.30
CA ASP A 533 7.29 -35.44 -9.92
C ASP A 533 7.51 -35.85 -8.45
N GLY A 534 6.49 -35.73 -7.60
CA GLY A 534 6.60 -35.98 -6.16
C GLY A 534 7.64 -35.11 -5.47
N SER A 535 8.03 -33.98 -6.08
CA SER A 535 9.09 -33.10 -5.63
C SER A 535 8.60 -32.06 -4.60
N ILE A 536 7.27 -31.94 -4.42
CA ILE A 536 6.63 -31.09 -3.40
C ILE A 536 5.71 -31.96 -2.55
N GLY A 537 5.80 -31.81 -1.22
CA GLY A 537 4.93 -32.46 -0.23
C GLY A 537 3.53 -31.81 -0.16
N PRO A 538 2.58 -32.41 0.60
CA PRO A 538 1.23 -31.86 0.75
C PRO A 538 1.27 -30.47 1.39
N LEU A 539 0.49 -29.52 0.84
CA LEU A 539 0.32 -28.20 1.43
C LEU A 539 -0.24 -28.31 2.85
N GLU A 540 0.33 -27.55 3.76
CA GLU A 540 -0.06 -27.49 5.17
C GLU A 540 -0.71 -26.13 5.49
N ILE A 541 -1.89 -26.14 6.13
CA ILE A 541 -2.47 -24.96 6.76
C ILE A 541 -2.27 -25.08 8.26
N ARG A 542 -1.59 -24.12 8.87
CA ARG A 542 -1.44 -23.94 10.31
C ARG A 542 -2.40 -22.86 10.77
N VAL A 543 -3.41 -23.22 11.53
CA VAL A 543 -4.30 -22.22 12.14
C VAL A 543 -3.59 -21.64 13.35
N VAL A 544 -3.49 -20.32 13.39
CA VAL A 544 -2.89 -19.59 14.50
C VAL A 544 -3.99 -18.94 15.35
N ARG A 545 -3.64 -18.65 16.61
CA ARG A 545 -4.53 -18.01 17.58
C ARG A 545 -4.91 -16.61 17.12
N GLY A 546 -6.15 -16.16 17.44
CA GLY A 546 -6.58 -14.79 17.18
C GLY A 546 -5.64 -13.75 17.81
N GLY A 547 -5.31 -12.69 17.07
CA GLY A 547 -4.35 -11.64 17.45
C GLY A 547 -2.87 -11.95 17.12
N THR A 548 -2.58 -13.11 16.52
CA THR A 548 -1.18 -13.49 16.16
C THR A 548 -0.57 -12.50 15.16
N PHE A 549 -1.33 -12.06 14.17
CA PHE A 549 -0.82 -11.11 13.16
C PHE A 549 -0.73 -9.68 13.72
N GLU A 550 -1.44 -9.34 14.78
CA GLU A 550 -1.22 -8.11 15.54
C GLU A 550 0.11 -8.18 16.30
N GLU A 551 0.40 -9.30 16.99
CA GLU A 551 1.70 -9.53 17.63
C GLU A 551 2.84 -9.46 16.61
N LEU A 552 2.64 -10.02 15.41
CA LEU A 552 3.61 -9.94 14.32
C LEU A 552 3.83 -8.50 13.85
N MET A 553 2.77 -7.72 13.77
CA MET A 553 2.87 -6.29 13.44
C MET A 553 3.63 -5.52 14.53
N ASP A 554 3.33 -5.77 15.81
CA ASP A 554 4.04 -5.15 16.94
C ASP A 554 5.52 -5.53 16.97
N TYR A 555 5.82 -6.78 16.68
CA TYR A 555 7.21 -7.23 16.51
C TYR A 555 7.90 -6.46 15.37
N ALA A 556 7.28 -6.36 14.19
CA ALA A 556 7.83 -5.64 13.06
C ALA A 556 8.01 -4.14 13.37
N ILE A 557 7.06 -3.55 14.09
CA ILE A 557 7.10 -2.17 14.56
C ILE A 557 8.28 -1.97 15.53
N SER A 558 8.48 -2.84 16.50
CA SER A 558 9.61 -2.76 17.45
C SER A 558 10.97 -2.82 16.74
N ARG A 559 11.03 -3.45 15.57
CA ARG A 559 12.21 -3.55 14.69
C ARG A 559 12.31 -2.46 13.64
N GLY A 560 11.46 -1.45 13.73
CA GLY A 560 11.53 -0.29 12.85
C GLY A 560 10.55 -0.30 11.66
N ALA A 561 9.58 -1.23 11.53
CA ALA A 561 8.54 -1.13 10.52
C ALA A 561 7.58 0.03 10.79
N SER A 562 7.15 0.78 9.77
CA SER A 562 6.17 1.86 9.93
C SER A 562 4.78 1.27 10.08
N ILE A 563 4.03 1.70 11.09
CA ILE A 563 2.63 1.29 11.29
C ILE A 563 1.76 1.67 10.09
N ASN A 564 2.03 2.83 9.48
CA ASN A 564 1.31 3.32 8.30
C ASN A 564 1.65 2.57 7.00
N GLN A 565 2.78 1.83 6.99
CA GLN A 565 3.27 1.14 5.80
C GLN A 565 3.39 -0.37 6.04
N TYR A 566 3.02 -0.84 7.25
CA TYR A 566 3.09 -2.25 7.55
C TYR A 566 2.08 -3.02 6.69
N LYS A 567 2.61 -4.03 6.04
CA LYS A 567 1.83 -5.07 5.36
C LYS A 567 2.33 -6.40 5.91
N VAL A 568 1.42 -7.28 6.24
CA VAL A 568 1.80 -8.64 6.57
C VAL A 568 2.55 -9.23 5.39
N PRO A 569 3.80 -9.70 5.57
CA PRO A 569 4.54 -10.33 4.49
C PRO A 569 3.80 -11.62 4.08
N ARG A 570 3.56 -11.78 2.79
CA ARG A 570 2.88 -12.98 2.26
C ARG A 570 3.75 -14.22 2.27
N CYS A 571 5.06 -14.06 2.43
CA CYS A 571 6.00 -15.14 2.70
C CYS A 571 7.02 -14.70 3.76
N VAL A 572 7.29 -15.58 4.70
CA VAL A 572 8.22 -15.35 5.81
C VAL A 572 9.32 -16.41 5.80
N ASN A 573 10.57 -15.94 5.83
CA ASN A 573 11.74 -16.80 5.92
C ASN A 573 12.67 -16.40 7.11
N PHE A 574 12.26 -15.39 7.88
CA PHE A 574 13.05 -14.90 9.03
C PHE A 574 12.74 -15.75 10.26
N PRO A 575 13.75 -16.47 10.83
CA PRO A 575 13.52 -17.43 11.90
C PRO A 575 12.75 -16.90 13.12
N PRO A 576 13.03 -15.69 13.66
CA PRO A 576 12.27 -15.20 14.81
C PRO A 576 10.78 -14.99 14.54
N ILE A 577 10.40 -14.66 13.31
CA ILE A 577 8.98 -14.54 12.92
C ILE A 577 8.35 -15.93 12.78
N LEU A 578 9.08 -16.89 12.22
CA LEU A 578 8.61 -18.28 12.14
C LEU A 578 8.42 -18.88 13.52
N GLU A 579 9.34 -18.65 14.45
CA GLU A 579 9.24 -19.07 15.84
C GLU A 579 8.01 -18.46 16.54
N LEU A 580 7.75 -17.16 16.31
CA LEU A 580 6.55 -16.51 16.83
C LEU A 580 5.28 -17.18 16.26
N LEU A 581 5.18 -17.34 14.95
CA LEU A 581 4.03 -17.96 14.29
C LEU A 581 3.82 -19.40 14.78
N ASP A 582 4.87 -20.22 14.80
CA ASP A 582 4.81 -21.61 15.24
C ASP A 582 4.38 -21.74 16.72
N SER A 583 4.81 -20.81 17.58
CA SER A 583 4.38 -20.78 18.98
C SER A 583 2.89 -20.44 19.17
N ARG A 584 2.22 -19.96 18.16
CA ARG A 584 0.80 -19.56 18.16
C ARG A 584 -0.10 -20.55 17.43
N VAL A 585 0.45 -21.59 16.81
CA VAL A 585 -0.33 -22.63 16.13
C VAL A 585 -1.24 -23.36 17.12
N VAL A 586 -2.51 -23.44 16.76
CA VAL A 586 -3.53 -24.18 17.53
C VAL A 586 -3.91 -25.50 16.85
N SER A 587 -3.77 -25.59 15.52
CA SER A 587 -3.94 -26.83 14.76
C SER A 587 -3.19 -26.77 13.44
N GLY A 588 -2.76 -27.93 12.94
CA GLY A 588 -2.13 -28.11 11.63
C GLY A 588 -2.91 -29.12 10.81
N HIS A 589 -3.07 -28.83 9.51
CA HIS A 589 -3.85 -29.65 8.58
C HIS A 589 -3.12 -29.75 7.26
N PHE A 590 -3.11 -30.95 6.67
CA PHE A 590 -2.46 -31.20 5.39
C PHE A 590 -3.49 -31.50 4.30
N SER A 591 -3.10 -31.28 3.05
CA SER A 591 -3.89 -31.70 1.91
C SER A 591 -4.10 -33.21 1.94
N PRO A 592 -5.38 -33.70 1.92
CA PRO A 592 -5.71 -35.10 2.11
C PRO A 592 -5.51 -35.96 0.86
N ALA A 593 -5.35 -35.32 -0.30
CA ALA A 593 -5.26 -35.98 -1.59
C ALA A 593 -4.34 -35.22 -2.55
N LEU A 594 -4.04 -35.81 -3.69
CA LEU A 594 -3.34 -35.14 -4.78
C LEU A 594 -4.31 -34.19 -5.52
N PRO A 595 -3.87 -32.94 -5.87
CA PRO A 595 -4.69 -32.04 -6.64
C PRO A 595 -4.89 -32.56 -8.08
N ASN A 596 -5.95 -32.12 -8.75
CA ASN A 596 -6.23 -32.48 -10.13
C ASN A 596 -5.14 -31.95 -11.06
N TRP A 597 -4.47 -32.87 -11.76
CA TRP A 597 -3.51 -32.56 -12.80
C TRP A 597 -3.48 -33.67 -13.84
N SER A 598 -3.44 -33.29 -15.09
CA SER A 598 -3.20 -34.21 -16.19
C SER A 598 -2.23 -33.59 -17.19
N PRO A 599 -1.30 -34.36 -17.77
CA PRO A 599 -0.45 -33.83 -18.83
C PRO A 599 -1.34 -33.40 -20.01
N HIS A 600 -1.21 -32.15 -20.45
CA HIS A 600 -1.83 -31.72 -21.69
C HIS A 600 -1.28 -32.60 -22.81
N ARG A 601 -2.10 -33.45 -23.38
CA ARG A 601 -1.81 -34.01 -24.72
C ARG A 601 -1.88 -32.82 -25.68
N SER A 602 -0.70 -32.35 -26.12
CA SER A 602 -0.60 -31.49 -27.30
C SER A 602 -1.24 -32.28 -28.45
N GLY A 603 -2.45 -31.88 -28.83
CA GLY A 603 -3.06 -32.29 -30.07
C GLY A 603 -2.51 -31.46 -31.22
#